data_7062842e07499dbbf43e61d8a3bd9343
#
_entry.id   7062842e07499dbbf43e61d8a3bd9343
#
_cell.length_a   1.000
_cell.length_b   1.000
_cell.length_c   1.000
_cell.angle_alpha   90.00
_cell.angle_beta   90.00
_cell.angle_gamma   90.00
#
_symmetry.space_group_name_H-M   'P 1'
#
loop_
_entity.id
_entity.type
_entity.pdbx_description
1 polymer ?
#
loop_
_entity_poly.entity_id
_entity_poly.type
_entity_poly.pdbx_seq_one_letter_code
_entity_poly.pdbx_strand_id
1 'polypeptide(L)'
;MSRLYGPVERKPRNEYGTLHLVRFLGTDYGRRRIGLALSDPSGLLSRPWKTLASHGNRHAVAKMIGAEIAQLLAEDDGLAGIVLGYPRKLGGEPTDQTAAVTALADTLRLSVSVPIVLQDERLSSREAESLLARRIKNWRDRKPLLDAASAAVILQDYLDGRAPMSDRIAGPEDLES
;
A
#
# COMPACT_ATOMS: atom_id res chain seq x y z
N MET A 1 6.15 16.60 -15.83
CA MET A 1 6.48 15.24 -15.30
C MET A 1 5.20 14.41 -15.21
N SER A 2 5.09 13.45 -16.08
CA SER A 2 3.89 12.67 -16.34
C SER A 2 3.53 11.77 -15.15
N ARG A 3 2.30 11.88 -14.64
CA ARG A 3 1.74 10.97 -13.64
C ARG A 3 1.55 9.60 -14.31
N LEU A 4 2.32 8.59 -13.89
CA LEU A 4 2.19 7.20 -14.31
C LEU A 4 1.04 6.48 -13.57
N TYR A 5 -0.05 7.18 -13.26
CA TYR A 5 -1.16 6.64 -12.48
C TYR A 5 -2.42 6.65 -13.34
N GLY A 6 -2.80 5.48 -13.82
CA GLY A 6 -4.14 5.28 -14.36
C GLY A 6 -5.20 5.46 -13.25
N PRO A 7 -6.41 5.91 -13.57
CA PRO A 7 -7.49 6.04 -12.61
C PRO A 7 -7.84 4.67 -12.02
N VAL A 8 -7.94 4.61 -10.69
CA VAL A 8 -8.52 3.46 -9.99
C VAL A 8 -10.01 3.45 -10.30
N GLU A 9 -10.44 2.55 -11.18
CA GLU A 9 -11.86 2.37 -11.46
C GLU A 9 -12.56 1.88 -10.19
N ARG A 10 -13.66 2.56 -9.84
CA ARG A 10 -14.47 2.19 -8.66
C ARG A 10 -15.35 0.99 -9.00
N LYS A 11 -15.50 0.04 -8.08
CA LYS A 11 -16.62 -0.89 -8.14
C LYS A 11 -17.94 -0.08 -8.13
N PRO A 12 -18.91 -0.44 -8.98
CA PRO A 12 -20.18 0.27 -9.03
C PRO A 12 -20.87 0.23 -7.67
N ARG A 13 -21.60 1.30 -7.34
CA ARG A 13 -22.48 1.35 -6.17
C ARG A 13 -23.53 0.23 -6.30
N ASN A 14 -23.85 -0.42 -5.18
CA ASN A 14 -25.02 -1.29 -5.16
C ASN A 14 -26.30 -0.43 -5.31
N GLU A 15 -27.42 -1.07 -5.63
CA GLU A 15 -28.73 -0.43 -5.86
C GLU A 15 -29.22 0.43 -4.68
N TYR A 16 -28.60 0.32 -3.50
CA TYR A 16 -28.92 1.04 -2.28
C TYR A 16 -27.98 2.22 -1.96
N GLY A 17 -27.08 2.59 -2.88
CA GLY A 17 -26.18 3.74 -2.69
C GLY A 17 -25.12 3.57 -1.59
N THR A 18 -24.97 2.37 -1.04
CA THR A 18 -23.99 2.09 0.02
C THR A 18 -22.57 2.23 -0.53
N LEU A 19 -21.77 3.07 0.09
CA LEU A 19 -20.35 3.17 -0.19
C LEU A 19 -19.72 1.81 0.13
N HIS A 20 -19.24 1.10 -0.89
CA HIS A 20 -18.38 -0.06 -0.65
C HIS A 20 -17.08 0.45 -0.03
N LEU A 21 -17.00 0.30 1.28
CA LEU A 21 -15.78 0.50 2.03
C LEU A 21 -14.80 -0.60 1.58
N VAL A 22 -13.63 -0.21 1.08
CA VAL A 22 -12.63 -1.14 0.57
C VAL A 22 -11.26 -0.76 1.08
N ARG A 23 -10.48 -1.75 1.47
CA ARG A 23 -9.14 -1.55 2.04
C ARG A 23 -8.08 -1.36 0.96
N PHE A 24 -6.94 -0.85 1.38
CA PHE A 24 -5.69 -0.82 0.62
C PHE A 24 -4.64 -1.67 1.33
N LEU A 25 -3.83 -2.36 0.56
CA LEU A 25 -2.67 -3.10 1.04
C LEU A 25 -1.40 -2.29 0.79
N GLY A 26 -0.71 -1.90 1.85
CA GLY A 26 0.63 -1.32 1.78
C GLY A 26 1.70 -2.42 1.83
N THR A 27 2.77 -2.26 1.07
CA THR A 27 3.85 -3.24 1.01
C THR A 27 5.21 -2.53 1.00
N ASP A 28 6.07 -2.90 1.94
CA ASP A 28 7.49 -2.55 1.97
C ASP A 28 8.31 -3.78 1.57
N TYR A 29 8.86 -3.76 0.35
CA TYR A 29 9.59 -4.89 -0.21
C TYR A 29 11.08 -4.81 0.11
N GLY A 30 11.50 -5.50 1.17
CA GLY A 30 12.90 -5.66 1.54
C GLY A 30 13.54 -6.95 0.99
N ARG A 31 14.88 -6.99 1.02
CA ARG A 31 15.65 -8.15 0.53
C ARG A 31 15.40 -9.44 1.32
N ARG A 32 15.12 -9.35 2.61
CA ARG A 32 14.94 -10.50 3.51
C ARG A 32 13.54 -10.62 4.06
N ARG A 33 12.79 -9.53 4.07
CA ARG A 33 11.44 -9.46 4.63
C ARG A 33 10.59 -8.50 3.84
N ILE A 34 9.30 -8.73 3.89
CA ILE A 34 8.29 -7.92 3.25
C ILE A 34 7.33 -7.47 4.34
N GLY A 35 7.28 -6.19 4.60
CA GLY A 35 6.29 -5.59 5.48
C GLY A 35 4.96 -5.44 4.76
N LEU A 36 3.87 -5.77 5.44
CA LEU A 36 2.51 -5.59 4.97
C LEU A 36 1.71 -4.75 5.96
N ALA A 37 0.92 -3.83 5.44
CA ALA A 37 0.00 -3.00 6.18
C ALA A 37 -1.37 -2.98 5.51
N LEU A 38 -2.42 -2.77 6.28
CA LEU A 38 -3.79 -2.64 5.76
C LEU A 38 -4.38 -1.29 6.18
N SER A 39 -5.14 -0.69 5.28
CA SER A 39 -6.00 0.40 5.68
C SER A 39 -7.25 -0.12 6.38
N ASP A 40 -7.91 0.74 7.14
CA ASP A 40 -9.30 0.54 7.52
C ASP A 40 -10.21 0.56 6.26
N PRO A 41 -11.43 0.07 6.35
CA PRO A 41 -12.35 0.05 5.20
C PRO A 41 -12.70 1.43 4.64
N SER A 42 -12.60 2.50 5.45
CA SER A 42 -12.81 3.88 4.98
C SER A 42 -11.63 4.42 4.15
N GLY A 43 -10.47 3.75 4.20
CA GLY A 43 -9.26 4.17 3.50
C GLY A 43 -8.62 5.43 4.09
N LEU A 44 -8.82 5.68 5.39
CA LEU A 44 -8.27 6.84 6.10
C LEU A 44 -7.06 6.50 6.95
N LEU A 45 -7.06 5.35 7.61
CA LEU A 45 -6.03 4.95 8.56
C LEU A 45 -5.33 3.67 8.13
N SER A 46 -4.00 3.70 8.16
CA SER A 46 -3.15 2.54 7.94
C SER A 46 -2.72 1.88 9.25
N ARG A 47 -2.62 0.55 9.25
CA ARG A 47 -2.11 -0.24 10.39
C ARG A 47 -1.12 -1.28 9.91
N PRO A 48 -0.01 -1.52 10.66
CA PRO A 48 0.83 -2.69 10.43
C PRO A 48 -0.01 -3.97 10.50
N TRP A 49 0.20 -4.88 9.56
CA TRP A 49 -0.57 -6.12 9.50
C TRP A 49 0.29 -7.34 9.75
N LYS A 50 1.25 -7.65 8.89
CA LYS A 50 2.16 -8.78 9.05
C LYS A 50 3.49 -8.55 8.35
N THR A 51 4.48 -9.37 8.68
CA THR A 51 5.76 -9.44 7.98
C THR A 51 5.93 -10.83 7.40
N LEU A 52 6.23 -10.92 6.11
CA LEU A 52 6.54 -12.15 5.41
C LEU A 52 8.07 -12.26 5.26
N ALA A 53 8.58 -13.49 5.31
CA ALA A 53 9.97 -13.75 4.95
C ALA A 53 10.13 -13.71 3.43
N SER A 54 11.05 -12.89 2.91
CA SER A 54 11.34 -12.82 1.47
C SER A 54 12.28 -13.96 1.11
N HIS A 55 11.76 -15.02 0.53
CA HIS A 55 12.53 -16.19 0.12
C HIS A 55 12.38 -16.46 -1.38
N GLY A 56 13.48 -16.88 -1.99
CA GLY A 56 13.50 -17.28 -3.39
C GLY A 56 13.61 -16.11 -4.36
N ASN A 57 13.17 -16.34 -5.57
CA ASN A 57 13.21 -15.35 -6.64
C ASN A 57 11.95 -14.46 -6.63
N ARG A 58 11.94 -13.45 -7.50
CA ARG A 58 10.84 -12.50 -7.64
C ARG A 58 9.46 -13.15 -7.84
N HIS A 59 9.38 -14.25 -8.59
CA HIS A 59 8.12 -14.95 -8.84
C HIS A 59 7.61 -15.64 -7.58
N ALA A 60 8.49 -16.22 -6.75
CA ALA A 60 8.12 -16.79 -5.46
C ALA A 60 7.58 -15.70 -4.51
N VAL A 61 8.22 -14.54 -4.46
CA VAL A 61 7.75 -13.39 -3.70
C VAL A 61 6.40 -12.89 -4.20
N ALA A 62 6.23 -12.73 -5.52
CA ALA A 62 4.95 -12.33 -6.09
C ALA A 62 3.83 -13.32 -5.78
N LYS A 63 4.14 -14.62 -5.79
CA LYS A 63 3.17 -15.67 -5.40
C LYS A 63 2.76 -15.57 -3.93
N MET A 64 3.71 -15.29 -3.03
CA MET A 64 3.44 -15.10 -1.60
C MET A 64 2.52 -13.90 -1.36
N ILE A 65 2.85 -12.75 -1.94
CA ILE A 65 2.02 -11.54 -1.84
C ILE A 65 0.67 -11.79 -2.51
N GLY A 66 0.64 -12.44 -3.67
CA GLY A 66 -0.58 -12.81 -4.38
C GLY A 66 -1.54 -13.67 -3.56
N ALA A 67 -1.03 -14.59 -2.74
CA ALA A 67 -1.84 -15.39 -1.82
C ALA A 67 -2.52 -14.54 -0.74
N GLU A 68 -1.81 -13.56 -0.17
CA GLU A 68 -2.38 -12.61 0.78
C GLU A 68 -3.46 -11.72 0.13
N ILE A 69 -3.19 -11.27 -1.09
CA ILE A 69 -4.15 -10.48 -1.88
C ILE A 69 -5.42 -11.29 -2.16
N ALA A 70 -5.28 -12.56 -2.56
CA ALA A 70 -6.42 -13.44 -2.83
C ALA A 70 -7.29 -13.64 -1.58
N GLN A 71 -6.65 -13.81 -0.42
CA GLN A 71 -7.36 -13.90 0.86
C GLN A 71 -8.16 -12.63 1.15
N LEU A 72 -7.52 -11.44 1.01
CA LEU A 72 -8.17 -10.15 1.25
C LEU A 72 -9.32 -9.87 0.29
N LEU A 73 -9.19 -10.29 -0.98
CA LEU A 73 -10.24 -10.14 -1.98
C LEU A 73 -11.47 -11.02 -1.69
N ALA A 74 -11.29 -12.11 -0.95
CA ALA A 74 -12.38 -13.00 -0.53
C ALA A 74 -13.11 -12.50 0.72
N GLU A 75 -12.58 -11.50 1.43
CA GLU A 75 -13.23 -10.89 2.59
C GLU A 75 -14.27 -9.82 2.15
N ASP A 76 -15.26 -9.56 3.01
CA ASP A 76 -16.37 -8.62 2.72
C ASP A 76 -15.90 -7.21 2.38
N ASP A 77 -14.89 -6.71 3.10
CA ASP A 77 -14.30 -5.39 2.86
C ASP A 77 -13.49 -5.32 1.56
N GLY A 78 -13.09 -6.46 1.00
CA GLY A 78 -12.34 -6.53 -0.25
C GLY A 78 -11.03 -5.75 -0.25
N LEU A 79 -10.52 -5.47 -1.45
CA LEU A 79 -9.29 -4.73 -1.67
C LEU A 79 -9.43 -3.80 -2.87
N ALA A 80 -9.17 -2.51 -2.69
CA ALA A 80 -9.25 -1.49 -3.74
C ALA A 80 -7.95 -1.33 -4.53
N GLY A 81 -6.82 -1.66 -3.93
CA GLY A 81 -5.52 -1.51 -4.56
C GLY A 81 -4.35 -1.87 -3.65
N ILE A 82 -3.18 -1.95 -4.26
CA ILE A 82 -1.92 -2.28 -3.61
C ILE A 82 -0.98 -1.09 -3.77
N VAL A 83 -0.38 -0.68 -2.67
CA VAL A 83 0.61 0.40 -2.61
C VAL A 83 1.97 -0.23 -2.31
N LEU A 84 2.88 -0.18 -3.27
CA LEU A 84 4.26 -0.64 -3.11
C LEU A 84 5.16 0.55 -2.80
N GLY A 85 5.94 0.45 -1.74
CA GLY A 85 7.00 1.39 -1.45
C GLY A 85 8.01 1.45 -2.59
N TYR A 86 8.36 2.66 -3.03
CA TYR A 86 9.26 2.89 -4.14
C TYR A 86 10.49 3.67 -3.66
N PRO A 87 11.58 2.95 -3.32
CA PRO A 87 12.75 3.55 -2.72
C PRO A 87 13.49 4.43 -3.72
N ARG A 88 13.81 5.66 -3.29
CA ARG A 88 14.66 6.61 -4.03
C ARG A 88 15.66 7.26 -3.08
N LYS A 89 16.76 7.75 -3.63
CA LYS A 89 17.67 8.65 -2.90
C LYS A 89 16.98 9.97 -2.60
N LEU A 90 17.50 10.74 -1.65
CA LEU A 90 16.97 12.08 -1.30
C LEU A 90 16.90 13.02 -2.51
N GLY A 91 17.82 12.90 -3.47
CA GLY A 91 17.79 13.63 -4.73
C GLY A 91 16.77 13.14 -5.77
N GLY A 92 16.03 12.07 -5.47
CA GLY A 92 15.03 11.48 -6.36
C GLY A 92 15.59 10.42 -7.33
N GLU A 93 16.89 10.15 -7.28
CA GLU A 93 17.54 9.14 -8.11
C GLU A 93 17.15 7.71 -7.70
N PRO A 94 17.10 6.77 -8.66
CA PRO A 94 16.83 5.38 -8.36
C PRO A 94 17.97 4.74 -7.54
N THR A 95 17.61 3.71 -6.79
CA THR A 95 18.53 2.82 -6.06
C THR A 95 18.49 1.43 -6.68
N ASP A 96 19.38 0.52 -6.28
CA ASP A 96 19.32 -0.89 -6.70
C ASP A 96 17.98 -1.54 -6.34
N GLN A 97 17.39 -1.12 -5.22
CA GLN A 97 16.09 -1.60 -4.76
C GLN A 97 14.94 -1.10 -5.64
N THR A 98 15.07 0.07 -6.24
CA THR A 98 14.07 0.65 -7.16
C THR A 98 13.76 -0.30 -8.33
N ALA A 99 14.79 -0.84 -8.98
CA ALA A 99 14.62 -1.78 -10.08
C ALA A 99 13.94 -3.09 -9.62
N ALA A 100 14.27 -3.59 -8.43
CA ALA A 100 13.68 -4.78 -7.85
C ALA A 100 12.18 -4.59 -7.55
N VAL A 101 11.79 -3.44 -7.00
CA VAL A 101 10.39 -3.08 -6.74
C VAL A 101 9.60 -2.95 -8.04
N THR A 102 10.15 -2.27 -9.05
CA THR A 102 9.49 -2.14 -10.36
C THR A 102 9.22 -3.51 -10.98
N ALA A 103 10.24 -4.38 -10.98
CA ALA A 103 10.11 -5.72 -11.52
C ALA A 103 9.12 -6.60 -10.74
N LEU A 104 9.01 -6.43 -9.42
CA LEU A 104 7.99 -7.08 -8.59
C LEU A 104 6.59 -6.56 -8.94
N ALA A 105 6.42 -5.24 -9.08
CA ALA A 105 5.15 -4.63 -9.48
C ALA A 105 4.67 -5.18 -10.82
N ASP A 106 5.55 -5.28 -11.81
CA ASP A 106 5.21 -5.83 -13.13
C ASP A 106 4.81 -7.31 -13.05
N THR A 107 5.49 -8.09 -12.21
CA THR A 107 5.12 -9.50 -11.99
C THR A 107 3.76 -9.64 -11.31
N LEU A 108 3.47 -8.81 -10.31
CA LEU A 108 2.18 -8.80 -9.61
C LEU A 108 1.04 -8.36 -10.54
N ARG A 109 1.24 -7.37 -11.41
CA ARG A 109 0.22 -6.90 -12.39
C ARG A 109 -0.27 -8.01 -13.31
N LEU A 110 0.54 -9.02 -13.56
CA LEU A 110 0.13 -10.19 -14.36
C LEU A 110 -0.77 -11.17 -13.60
N SER A 111 -0.80 -11.12 -12.28
CA SER A 111 -1.46 -12.12 -11.43
C SER A 111 -2.59 -11.58 -10.56
N VAL A 112 -2.73 -10.26 -10.44
CA VAL A 112 -3.76 -9.63 -9.60
C VAL A 112 -4.66 -8.71 -10.40
N SER A 113 -5.94 -8.65 -10.00
CA SER A 113 -6.96 -7.83 -10.70
C SER A 113 -7.10 -6.41 -10.15
N VAL A 114 -6.40 -6.09 -9.05
CA VAL A 114 -6.46 -4.75 -8.42
C VAL A 114 -5.28 -3.88 -8.87
N PRO A 115 -5.45 -2.55 -8.95
CA PRO A 115 -4.39 -1.65 -9.35
C PRO A 115 -3.22 -1.65 -8.36
N ILE A 116 -2.00 -1.51 -8.91
CA ILE A 116 -0.76 -1.39 -8.15
C ILE A 116 -0.19 0.01 -8.34
N VAL A 117 0.01 0.70 -7.23
CA VAL A 117 0.57 2.05 -7.14
C VAL A 117 1.97 1.99 -6.53
N LEU A 118 2.90 2.75 -7.08
CA LEU A 118 4.24 2.95 -6.50
C LEU A 118 4.25 4.24 -5.69
N GLN A 119 4.55 4.15 -4.39
CA GLN A 119 4.61 5.28 -3.47
C GLN A 119 6.06 5.58 -3.10
N ASP A 120 6.50 6.81 -3.30
CA ASP A 120 7.84 7.27 -2.89
C ASP A 120 8.01 7.17 -1.37
N GLU A 121 9.06 6.51 -0.89
CA GLU A 121 9.29 6.19 0.53
C GLU A 121 10.53 6.86 1.14
N ARG A 122 10.95 8.01 0.61
CA ARG A 122 12.22 8.66 1.00
C ARG A 122 12.43 8.85 2.52
N LEU A 123 11.37 8.95 3.31
CA LEU A 123 11.46 9.20 4.76
C LEU A 123 10.75 8.15 5.64
N SER A 124 9.99 7.24 5.06
CA SER A 124 9.09 6.30 5.77
C SER A 124 9.80 5.40 6.80
N SER A 125 11.01 4.90 6.50
CA SER A 125 11.75 4.03 7.42
C SER A 125 12.16 4.72 8.73
N ARG A 126 12.58 5.99 8.66
CA ARG A 126 12.97 6.77 9.86
C ARG A 126 11.74 7.10 10.73
N GLU A 127 10.63 7.39 10.09
CA GLU A 127 9.37 7.67 10.77
C GLU A 127 8.80 6.43 11.44
N ALA A 128 8.79 5.29 10.73
CA ALA A 128 8.40 3.99 11.29
C ALA A 128 9.25 3.60 12.50
N GLU A 129 10.57 3.77 12.43
CA GLU A 129 11.48 3.50 13.54
C GLU A 129 11.21 4.41 14.75
N SER A 130 10.96 5.69 14.50
CA SER A 130 10.61 6.66 15.53
C SER A 130 9.30 6.31 16.23
N LEU A 131 8.27 5.91 15.50
CA LEU A 131 6.98 5.50 16.04
C LEU A 131 7.08 4.24 16.90
N LEU A 132 7.83 3.22 16.43
CA LEU A 132 8.06 1.99 17.18
C LEU A 132 8.93 2.21 18.41
N ALA A 133 9.95 3.09 18.35
CA ALA A 133 10.82 3.38 19.46
C ALA A 133 10.07 3.98 20.66
N ARG A 134 8.98 4.71 20.42
CA ARG A 134 8.12 5.28 21.47
C ARG A 134 7.28 4.21 22.18
N ARG A 135 6.91 3.13 21.50
CA ARG A 135 5.99 2.10 22.02
C ARG A 135 6.69 0.86 22.55
N ILE A 136 7.82 0.49 21.99
CA ILE A 136 8.55 -0.75 22.29
C ILE A 136 9.99 -0.40 22.65
N LYS A 137 10.37 -0.57 23.93
CA LYS A 137 11.70 -0.20 24.44
C LYS A 137 12.80 -1.14 23.95
N ASN A 138 12.50 -2.45 23.82
CA ASN A 138 13.48 -3.44 23.40
C ASN A 138 13.60 -3.48 21.86
N TRP A 139 14.80 -3.22 21.33
CA TRP A 139 15.05 -3.21 19.88
C TRP A 139 14.83 -4.57 19.18
N ARG A 140 15.04 -5.67 19.92
CA ARG A 140 14.83 -7.03 19.39
C ARG A 140 13.36 -7.29 19.12
N ASP A 141 12.48 -6.75 19.93
CA ASP A 141 11.03 -6.87 19.75
C ASP A 141 10.51 -5.93 18.66
N ARG A 142 11.23 -4.80 18.43
CA ARG A 142 10.91 -3.86 17.33
C ARG A 142 11.23 -4.40 15.94
N LYS A 143 12.34 -5.14 15.83
CA LYS A 143 12.87 -5.58 14.53
C LYS A 143 11.87 -6.39 13.68
N PRO A 144 11.09 -7.35 14.21
CA PRO A 144 10.07 -8.05 13.45
C PRO A 144 8.88 -7.18 13.03
N LEU A 145 8.63 -6.10 13.78
CA LEU A 145 7.50 -5.19 13.54
C LEU A 145 7.87 -4.01 12.65
N LEU A 146 9.18 -3.74 12.47
CA LEU A 146 9.67 -2.58 11.74
C LEU A 146 9.23 -2.59 10.27
N ASP A 147 9.31 -3.74 9.61
CA ASP A 147 8.95 -3.87 8.20
C ASP A 147 7.46 -3.61 7.97
N ALA A 148 6.59 -4.16 8.83
CA ALA A 148 5.15 -3.89 8.78
C ALA A 148 4.81 -2.44 9.17
N ALA A 149 5.57 -1.83 10.08
CA ALA A 149 5.41 -0.42 10.44
C ALA A 149 5.86 0.50 9.30
N SER A 150 6.96 0.18 8.60
CA SER A 150 7.38 0.89 7.38
C SER A 150 6.30 0.83 6.31
N ALA A 151 5.73 -0.35 6.07
CA ALA A 151 4.61 -0.51 5.13
C ALA A 151 3.40 0.33 5.53
N ALA A 152 3.13 0.48 6.84
CA ALA A 152 2.02 1.31 7.33
C ALA A 152 2.28 2.81 7.10
N VAL A 153 3.50 3.29 7.26
CA VAL A 153 3.86 4.69 6.95
C VAL A 153 3.73 4.94 5.45
N ILE A 154 4.27 4.06 4.60
CA ILE A 154 4.14 4.17 3.14
C ILE A 154 2.67 4.22 2.72
N LEU A 155 1.85 3.35 3.29
CA LEU A 155 0.42 3.33 2.99
C LEU A 155 -0.28 4.59 3.49
N GLN A 156 0.05 5.10 4.69
CA GLN A 156 -0.54 6.33 5.22
C GLN A 156 -0.21 7.53 4.34
N ASP A 157 1.04 7.69 3.91
CA ASP A 157 1.45 8.75 2.98
C ASP A 157 0.64 8.72 1.68
N TYR A 158 0.37 7.52 1.16
CA TYR A 158 -0.49 7.36 -0.01
C TYR A 158 -1.93 7.76 0.27
N LEU A 159 -2.49 7.35 1.42
CA LEU A 159 -3.87 7.67 1.80
C LEU A 159 -4.05 9.18 2.01
N ASP A 160 -3.10 9.83 2.69
CA ASP A 160 -3.11 11.27 2.97
C ASP A 160 -2.99 12.11 1.67
N GLY A 161 -2.22 11.62 0.70
CA GLY A 161 -2.07 12.25 -0.62
C GLY A 161 -3.28 12.09 -1.55
N ARG A 162 -4.30 11.30 -1.14
CA ARG A 162 -5.56 11.17 -1.89
C ARG A 162 -6.52 12.28 -1.47
N ALA A 163 -7.21 12.87 -2.46
CA ALA A 163 -8.29 13.80 -2.13
C ALA A 163 -9.35 13.10 -1.25
N PRO A 164 -9.86 13.76 -0.19
CA PRO A 164 -10.90 13.20 0.65
C PRO A 164 -12.09 12.73 -0.17
N MET A 165 -12.78 11.69 0.30
CA MET A 165 -13.92 11.10 -0.41
C MET A 165 -15.09 12.09 -0.53
N SER A 166 -15.19 13.08 0.38
CA SER A 166 -16.14 14.19 0.34
C SER A 166 -16.06 15.02 -0.94
N ASP A 167 -14.85 15.30 -1.43
CA ASP A 167 -14.63 16.15 -2.60
C ASP A 167 -14.92 15.44 -3.94
N ARG A 168 -15.25 14.15 -3.88
CA ARG A 168 -15.57 13.33 -5.06
C ARG A 168 -17.07 13.13 -5.27
N ILE A 169 -17.89 13.57 -4.32
CA ILE A 169 -19.36 13.43 -4.35
C ILE A 169 -20.02 14.68 -4.96
N ALA A 170 -19.39 15.84 -4.88
CA ALA A 170 -19.83 17.05 -5.56
C ALA A 170 -19.43 16.97 -7.05
N GLY A 171 -20.26 16.38 -7.87
CA GLY A 171 -20.22 16.59 -9.31
C GLY A 171 -20.71 18.00 -9.64
N PRO A 172 -20.29 18.61 -10.77
CA PRO A 172 -20.66 19.98 -11.15
C PRO A 172 -22.16 20.16 -11.48
N GLU A 173 -22.99 19.17 -11.29
CA GLU A 173 -24.40 19.19 -11.69
C GLU A 173 -25.38 19.65 -10.57
N ASP A 174 -24.90 19.86 -9.32
CA ASP A 174 -25.75 20.24 -8.19
C ASP A 174 -25.77 21.76 -7.90
N LEU A 175 -25.27 22.60 -8.81
CA LEU A 175 -25.22 24.05 -8.63
C LEU A 175 -26.17 24.83 -9.55
N GLU A 176 -27.07 24.16 -10.28
CA GLU A 176 -28.15 24.84 -11.03
C GLU A 176 -29.51 24.43 -10.50
N SER A 177 -29.99 25.10 -9.46
CA SER A 177 -31.42 25.25 -9.16
C SER A 177 -31.65 26.49 -8.29
#